data_6d5ee72c30fd89dd55788239fc66cb6a
#
_entry.id   6d5ee72c30fd89dd55788239fc66cb6a
#
_cell.length_a   1.000
_cell.length_b   1.000
_cell.length_c   1.000
_cell.angle_alpha   90.00
_cell.angle_beta   90.00
_cell.angle_gamma   90.00
#
_symmetry.space_group_name_H-M   'P 1'
#
loop_
_entity.id
_entity.type
_entity.pdbx_description
1 polymer ?
#
loop_
_entity_poly.entity_id
_entity_poly.type
_entity_poly.pdbx_seq_one_letter_code
_entity_poly.pdbx_strand_id
1 'polypeptide(L)'
;MANNIYVIIPSLNPDEKLKNTVRGMLDAGFERIIIVNDGSDNEHLENFPHSDENITVIHRRQNHGKGAALKVAFRHILRNCPDAAGVVTVDGDGQHSPQDAAACAAALDGIGKGAVLGCRDFSGKDVPKRSRMGNHTTSLVFK
;
A
#
# COMPACT_ATOMS: atom_id res chain seq x y z
N MET A 1 -10.48 6.76 13.00
CA MET A 1 -10.15 5.47 12.35
C MET A 1 -9.61 4.50 13.39
N ALA A 2 -9.67 3.18 13.13
CA ALA A 2 -9.05 2.22 14.04
C ALA A 2 -7.55 2.52 14.13
N ASN A 3 -7.06 2.95 15.28
CA ASN A 3 -5.70 3.46 15.51
C ASN A 3 -4.59 2.42 15.27
N ASN A 4 -4.93 1.17 14.92
CA ASN A 4 -4.00 0.04 14.81
C ASN A 4 -3.96 -0.60 13.42
N ILE A 5 -4.38 0.13 12.38
CA ILE A 5 -4.23 -0.29 10.98
C ILE A 5 -2.98 0.33 10.39
N TYR A 6 -2.09 -0.52 9.90
CA TYR A 6 -0.84 -0.14 9.28
C TYR A 6 -1.00 0.01 7.76
N VAL A 7 -0.45 1.06 7.18
CA VAL A 7 -0.30 1.19 5.72
C VAL A 7 1.05 0.62 5.31
N ILE A 8 1.07 -0.27 4.32
CA ILE A 8 2.29 -0.82 3.74
C ILE A 8 2.46 -0.27 2.32
N ILE A 9 3.61 0.34 2.05
CA ILE A 9 3.96 0.90 0.75
C ILE A 9 5.27 0.25 0.25
N PRO A 10 5.20 -0.82 -0.57
CA PRO A 10 6.38 -1.34 -1.26
C PRO A 10 6.81 -0.36 -2.35
N SER A 11 8.11 -0.07 -2.45
CA SER A 11 8.61 0.91 -3.40
C SER A 11 9.98 0.51 -3.95
N LEU A 12 10.15 0.71 -5.25
CA LEU A 12 11.40 0.53 -5.97
C LEU A 12 11.62 1.74 -6.88
N ASN A 13 12.76 2.40 -6.75
CA ASN A 13 13.13 3.58 -7.53
C ASN A 13 12.02 4.64 -7.55
N PRO A 14 11.53 5.10 -6.37
CA PRO A 14 10.44 6.06 -6.32
C PRO A 14 10.85 7.44 -6.86
N ASP A 15 9.85 8.18 -7.25
CA ASP A 15 9.90 9.61 -7.50
C ASP A 15 9.16 10.38 -6.37
N GLU A 16 8.93 11.68 -6.57
CA GLU A 16 8.20 12.54 -5.61
C GLU A 16 6.79 12.06 -5.27
N LYS A 17 6.19 11.19 -6.10
CA LYS A 17 4.85 10.65 -5.85
C LYS A 17 4.80 9.82 -4.56
N LEU A 18 5.92 9.16 -4.19
CA LEU A 18 5.98 8.44 -2.92
C LEU A 18 5.72 9.38 -1.74
N LYS A 19 6.39 10.54 -1.71
CA LYS A 19 6.19 11.54 -0.63
C LYS A 19 4.76 12.07 -0.60
N ASN A 20 4.17 12.29 -1.78
CA ASN A 20 2.78 12.73 -1.89
C ASN A 20 1.79 11.65 -1.43
N THR A 21 2.04 10.38 -1.77
CA THR A 21 1.26 9.24 -1.30
C THR A 21 1.30 9.14 0.22
N VAL A 22 2.50 9.21 0.81
CA VAL A 22 2.67 9.15 2.27
C VAL A 22 1.92 10.30 2.95
N ARG A 23 2.06 11.53 2.46
CA ARG A 23 1.34 12.70 2.99
C ARG A 23 -0.17 12.48 2.89
N GLY A 24 -0.68 12.03 1.76
CA GLY A 24 -2.10 11.75 1.58
C GLY A 24 -2.62 10.69 2.57
N MET A 25 -1.84 9.67 2.90
CA MET A 25 -2.22 8.67 3.92
C MET A 25 -2.26 9.28 5.33
N LEU A 26 -1.26 10.12 5.69
CA LEU A 26 -1.27 10.85 6.96
C LEU A 26 -2.47 11.78 7.07
N ASP A 27 -2.76 12.55 6.01
CA ASP A 27 -3.91 13.47 5.94
C ASP A 27 -5.26 12.71 6.04
N ALA A 28 -5.31 11.47 5.55
CA ALA A 28 -6.46 10.58 5.70
C ALA A 28 -6.57 9.95 7.11
N GLY A 29 -5.64 10.26 8.01
CA GLY A 29 -5.66 9.84 9.41
C GLY A 29 -5.01 8.49 9.69
N PHE A 30 -4.18 7.96 8.80
CA PHE A 30 -3.31 6.83 9.11
C PHE A 30 -2.10 7.33 9.90
N GLU A 31 -1.86 6.72 11.05
CA GLU A 31 -0.77 7.11 11.94
C GLU A 31 0.44 6.16 11.86
N ARG A 32 0.34 5.08 11.09
CA ARG A 32 1.34 4.00 11.06
C ARG A 32 1.60 3.55 9.62
N ILE A 33 2.72 4.01 9.06
CA ILE A 33 3.10 3.75 7.66
C ILE A 33 4.43 3.01 7.64
N ILE A 34 4.47 1.87 6.96
CA ILE A 34 5.69 1.10 6.71
C ILE A 34 5.99 1.16 5.22
N ILE A 35 7.11 1.74 4.88
CA ILE A 35 7.62 1.80 3.52
C ILE A 35 8.74 0.78 3.39
N VAL A 36 8.68 -0.06 2.36
CA VAL A 36 9.76 -1.02 2.08
C VAL A 36 10.45 -0.60 0.79
N ASN A 37 11.67 -0.11 0.93
CA ASN A 37 12.58 0.08 -0.19
C ASN A 37 13.10 -1.28 -0.65
N ASP A 38 12.67 -1.74 -1.81
CA ASP A 38 13.04 -3.06 -2.37
C ASP A 38 14.34 -3.01 -3.17
N GLY A 39 15.38 -2.36 -2.63
CA GLY A 39 16.70 -2.28 -3.24
C GLY A 39 16.77 -1.25 -4.36
N SER A 40 16.26 -0.05 -4.11
CA SER A 40 16.37 1.09 -5.04
C SER A 40 17.82 1.53 -5.24
N ASP A 41 18.09 2.08 -6.42
CA ASP A 41 19.35 2.71 -6.77
C ASP A 41 19.59 3.96 -5.93
N ASN A 42 20.87 4.32 -5.75
CA ASN A 42 21.29 5.42 -4.87
C ASN A 42 20.64 6.76 -5.22
N GLU A 43 20.43 7.04 -6.51
CA GLU A 43 19.82 8.29 -6.99
C GLU A 43 18.35 8.46 -6.58
N HIS A 44 17.68 7.37 -6.18
CA HIS A 44 16.29 7.40 -5.75
C HIS A 44 16.12 7.43 -4.22
N LEU A 45 17.22 7.30 -3.46
CA LEU A 45 17.13 7.19 -1.99
C LEU A 45 16.62 8.49 -1.34
N GLU A 46 16.86 9.64 -1.94
CA GLU A 46 16.35 10.93 -1.47
C GLU A 46 14.83 11.08 -1.54
N ASN A 47 14.17 10.24 -2.35
CA ASN A 47 12.72 10.22 -2.48
C ASN A 47 12.01 9.46 -1.37
N PHE A 48 12.75 8.68 -0.56
CA PHE A 48 12.19 8.08 0.64
C PHE A 48 12.09 9.12 1.76
N PRO A 49 10.97 9.17 2.49
CA PRO A 49 10.88 9.99 3.69
C PRO A 49 11.81 9.45 4.78
N HIS A 50 12.19 10.31 5.73
CA HIS A 50 12.85 9.86 6.94
C HIS A 50 11.86 9.10 7.83
N SER A 51 12.37 8.08 8.55
CA SER A 51 11.58 7.42 9.60
C SER A 51 11.35 8.38 10.77
N ASP A 52 10.14 8.34 11.30
CA ASP A 52 9.72 9.11 12.47
C ASP A 52 8.72 8.27 13.30
N GLU A 53 7.94 8.90 14.17
CA GLU A 53 6.94 8.21 15.00
C GLU A 53 5.80 7.55 14.19
N ASN A 54 5.49 8.09 13.00
CA ASN A 54 4.41 7.60 12.12
C ASN A 54 4.93 6.76 10.96
N ILE A 55 6.21 6.95 10.57
CA ILE A 55 6.78 6.37 9.36
C ILE A 55 7.98 5.50 9.70
N THR A 56 7.93 4.26 9.27
CA THR A 56 9.08 3.33 9.31
C THR A 56 9.51 3.01 7.89
N VAL A 57 10.78 3.27 7.56
CA VAL A 57 11.36 2.89 6.26
C VAL A 57 12.30 1.71 6.46
N ILE A 58 12.02 0.61 5.78
CA ILE A 58 12.82 -0.62 5.77
C ILE A 58 13.58 -0.69 4.45
N HIS A 59 14.92 -0.62 4.50
CA HIS A 59 15.76 -0.71 3.31
C HIS A 59 16.24 -2.15 3.10
N ARG A 60 16.00 -2.67 1.90
CA ARG A 60 16.58 -3.94 1.43
C ARG A 60 17.77 -3.66 0.53
N ARG A 61 18.73 -4.56 0.53
CA ARG A 61 19.96 -4.41 -0.28
C ARG A 61 19.75 -4.70 -1.76
N GLN A 62 18.76 -5.53 -2.09
CA GLN A 62 18.52 -6.01 -3.45
C GLN A 62 17.01 -6.10 -3.72
N ASN A 63 16.64 -5.87 -4.97
CA ASN A 63 15.30 -6.06 -5.47
C ASN A 63 14.97 -7.56 -5.57
N HIS A 64 13.88 -7.95 -4.94
CA HIS A 64 13.30 -9.30 -5.04
C HIS A 64 11.80 -9.26 -5.39
N GLY A 65 11.32 -8.09 -5.79
CA GLY A 65 9.95 -7.84 -6.23
C GLY A 65 8.97 -7.50 -5.12
N LYS A 66 7.85 -6.92 -5.53
CA LYS A 66 6.78 -6.39 -4.66
C LYS A 66 6.31 -7.40 -3.62
N GLY A 67 6.08 -8.65 -4.02
CA GLY A 67 5.64 -9.70 -3.08
C GLY A 67 6.65 -10.00 -1.97
N ALA A 68 7.95 -9.91 -2.27
CA ALA A 68 8.99 -10.07 -1.27
C ALA A 68 9.06 -8.86 -0.32
N ALA A 69 8.88 -7.64 -0.84
CA ALA A 69 8.79 -6.43 -0.04
C ALA A 69 7.60 -6.47 0.92
N LEU A 70 6.43 -6.88 0.44
CA LEU A 70 5.23 -7.07 1.28
C LEU A 70 5.48 -8.09 2.40
N LYS A 71 6.13 -9.23 2.11
CA LYS A 71 6.48 -10.22 3.13
C LYS A 71 7.41 -9.66 4.21
N VAL A 72 8.32 -8.76 3.85
CA VAL A 72 9.20 -8.07 4.83
C VAL A 72 8.36 -7.19 5.75
N ALA A 73 7.46 -6.39 5.21
CA ALA A 73 6.57 -5.55 6.01
C ALA A 73 5.67 -6.37 6.93
N PHE A 74 5.03 -7.42 6.43
CA PHE A 74 4.21 -8.31 7.26
C PHE A 74 4.99 -8.95 8.40
N ARG A 75 6.22 -9.43 8.14
CA ARG A 75 7.07 -9.99 9.20
C ARG A 75 7.46 -8.94 10.24
N HIS A 76 7.73 -7.70 9.80
CA HIS A 76 8.03 -6.59 10.70
C HIS A 76 6.86 -6.32 11.64
N ILE A 77 5.64 -6.22 11.09
CA ILE A 77 4.42 -5.98 11.87
C ILE A 77 4.18 -7.12 12.86
N LEU A 78 4.22 -8.37 12.40
CA LEU A 78 3.97 -9.53 13.26
C LEU A 78 4.96 -9.66 14.43
N ARG A 79 6.19 -9.15 14.26
CA ARG A 79 7.22 -9.23 15.29
C ARG A 79 7.26 -8.04 16.23
N ASN A 80 6.96 -6.84 15.71
CA ASN A 80 7.23 -5.59 16.41
C ASN A 80 5.97 -4.79 16.76
N CYS A 81 4.81 -5.18 16.24
CA CYS A 81 3.57 -4.43 16.38
C CYS A 81 2.44 -5.36 16.87
N PRO A 82 2.49 -5.80 18.15
CA PRO A 82 1.53 -6.77 18.67
C PRO A 82 0.09 -6.23 18.75
N ASP A 83 -0.07 -4.93 18.68
CA ASP A 83 -1.34 -4.20 18.68
C ASP A 83 -1.94 -4.01 17.28
N ALA A 84 -1.25 -4.44 16.20
CA ALA A 84 -1.74 -4.28 14.85
C ALA A 84 -3.05 -5.05 14.63
N ALA A 85 -4.12 -4.31 14.33
CA ALA A 85 -5.44 -4.87 14.03
C ALA A 85 -5.57 -5.28 12.56
N GLY A 86 -4.80 -4.66 11.68
CA GLY A 86 -4.83 -4.95 10.25
C GLY A 86 -3.82 -4.16 9.44
N VAL A 87 -3.81 -4.42 8.15
CA VAL A 87 -2.95 -3.72 7.19
C VAL A 87 -3.71 -3.33 5.94
N VAL A 88 -3.34 -2.19 5.36
CA VAL A 88 -3.75 -1.75 4.03
C VAL A 88 -2.50 -1.65 3.17
N THR A 89 -2.51 -2.25 1.98
CA THR A 89 -1.41 -2.12 1.03
C THR A 89 -1.73 -1.07 -0.02
N VAL A 90 -0.80 -0.16 -0.25
CA VAL A 90 -0.91 0.98 -1.17
C VAL A 90 0.31 1.04 -2.05
N ASP A 91 0.15 1.34 -3.34
CA ASP A 91 1.28 1.57 -4.23
C ASP A 91 1.81 3.00 -4.08
N GLY A 92 3.13 3.15 -4.13
CA GLY A 92 3.80 4.45 -3.93
C GLY A 92 3.75 5.40 -5.14
N ASP A 93 3.02 5.05 -6.20
CA ASP A 93 2.93 5.78 -7.46
C ASP A 93 1.77 6.80 -7.53
N GLY A 94 1.00 6.90 -6.45
CA GLY A 94 -0.15 7.83 -6.33
C GLY A 94 -1.43 7.35 -7.02
N GLN A 95 -1.50 6.10 -7.52
CA GLN A 95 -2.70 5.58 -8.17
C GLN A 95 -3.81 5.14 -7.18
N HIS A 96 -3.46 4.91 -5.93
CA HIS A 96 -4.42 4.60 -4.87
C HIS A 96 -4.81 5.87 -4.11
N SER A 97 -6.10 6.18 -4.08
CA SER A 97 -6.57 7.35 -3.34
C SER A 97 -6.53 7.10 -1.83
N PRO A 98 -6.17 8.09 -1.02
CA PRO A 98 -6.24 7.98 0.44
C PRO A 98 -7.65 7.65 0.96
N GLN A 99 -8.68 8.14 0.28
CA GLN A 99 -10.07 7.87 0.61
C GLN A 99 -10.43 6.40 0.41
N ASP A 100 -9.97 5.79 -0.68
CA ASP A 100 -10.19 4.35 -0.94
C ASP A 100 -9.45 3.49 0.09
N ALA A 101 -8.22 3.85 0.44
CA ALA A 101 -7.47 3.19 1.50
C ALA A 101 -8.21 3.28 2.85
N ALA A 102 -8.74 4.45 3.19
CA ALA A 102 -9.52 4.66 4.41
C ALA A 102 -10.83 3.85 4.41
N ALA A 103 -11.51 3.77 3.26
CA ALA A 103 -12.73 2.97 3.11
C ALA A 103 -12.43 1.46 3.27
N CYS A 104 -11.32 0.96 2.71
CA CYS A 104 -10.88 -0.42 2.91
C CYS A 104 -10.54 -0.69 4.39
N ALA A 105 -9.87 0.23 5.06
CA ALA A 105 -9.56 0.12 6.48
C ALA A 105 -10.81 0.06 7.36
N ALA A 106 -11.79 0.92 7.09
CA ALA A 106 -13.06 0.92 7.81
C ALA A 106 -13.86 -0.38 7.58
N ALA A 107 -13.88 -0.88 6.34
CA ALA A 107 -14.52 -2.15 6.02
C ALA A 107 -13.85 -3.34 6.72
N LEU A 108 -12.51 -3.33 6.82
CA LEU A 108 -11.74 -4.37 7.52
C LEU A 108 -12.07 -4.38 9.00
N ASP A 109 -12.15 -3.22 9.64
CA ASP A 109 -12.52 -3.07 11.05
C ASP A 109 -13.91 -3.66 11.33
N GLY A 110 -14.86 -3.45 10.41
CA GLY A 110 -16.23 -3.97 10.51
C GLY A 110 -16.36 -5.50 10.40
N ILE A 111 -15.48 -6.17 9.65
CA ILE A 111 -15.52 -7.65 9.48
C ILE A 111 -14.70 -8.40 10.53
N GLY A 112 -13.81 -7.72 11.25
CA GLY A 112 -12.97 -8.27 12.32
C GLY A 112 -11.87 -9.21 11.84
N LYS A 113 -12.16 -10.25 11.07
CA LYS A 113 -11.19 -11.16 10.45
C LYS A 113 -11.52 -11.41 8.99
N GLY A 114 -10.56 -11.17 8.10
CA GLY A 114 -10.76 -11.39 6.67
C GLY A 114 -9.87 -10.49 5.81
N ALA A 115 -10.22 -10.39 4.54
CA ALA A 115 -9.58 -9.52 3.59
C ALA A 115 -10.62 -8.66 2.86
N VAL A 116 -10.31 -7.39 2.68
CA VAL A 116 -11.08 -6.43 1.89
C VAL A 116 -10.29 -6.13 0.62
N LEU A 117 -10.91 -6.31 -0.53
CA LEU A 117 -10.31 -6.01 -1.82
C LEU A 117 -10.99 -4.78 -2.41
N GLY A 118 -10.23 -3.69 -2.56
CA GLY A 118 -10.66 -2.51 -3.30
C GLY A 118 -10.73 -2.85 -4.79
N CYS A 119 -11.93 -2.82 -5.34
CA CYS A 119 -12.15 -3.06 -6.77
C CYS A 119 -12.41 -1.75 -7.49
N ARG A 120 -11.69 -1.52 -8.63
CA ARG A 120 -12.01 -0.41 -9.52
C ARG A 120 -13.26 -0.73 -10.33
N ASP A 121 -14.17 0.23 -10.41
CA ASP A 121 -15.28 0.13 -11.35
C ASP A 121 -14.79 0.44 -12.77
N PHE A 122 -14.78 -0.58 -13.61
CA PHE A 122 -14.41 -0.48 -15.03
C PHE A 122 -15.62 -0.29 -15.96
N SER A 123 -16.81 -0.06 -15.42
CA SER A 123 -18.03 0.16 -16.22
C SER A 123 -18.13 1.59 -16.77
N GLY A 124 -17.34 2.53 -16.23
CA GLY A 124 -17.33 3.94 -16.63
C GLY A 124 -16.95 4.15 -18.10
N LYS A 125 -17.48 5.23 -18.71
CA LYS A 125 -17.22 5.57 -20.14
C LYS A 125 -15.77 5.92 -20.44
N ASP A 126 -15.00 6.36 -19.43
CA ASP A 126 -13.61 6.83 -19.54
C ASP A 126 -12.58 5.70 -19.39
N VAL A 127 -13.00 4.47 -19.22
CA VAL A 127 -12.10 3.32 -19.06
C VAL A 127 -11.63 2.82 -20.42
N PRO A 128 -10.30 2.76 -20.69
CA PRO A 128 -9.77 2.25 -21.94
C PRO A 128 -10.26 0.82 -22.23
N LYS A 129 -10.67 0.56 -23.49
CA LYS A 129 -11.22 -0.74 -23.92
C LYS A 129 -10.30 -1.93 -23.58
N ARG A 130 -8.97 -1.74 -23.64
CA ARG A 130 -7.98 -2.78 -23.28
C ARG A 130 -8.03 -3.16 -21.81
N SER A 131 -8.20 -2.20 -20.89
CA SER A 131 -8.31 -2.45 -19.45
C SER A 131 -9.62 -3.18 -19.13
N ARG A 132 -10.72 -2.80 -19.77
CA ARG A 132 -12.02 -3.46 -19.63
C ARG A 132 -11.98 -4.92 -20.06
N MET A 133 -11.33 -5.22 -21.20
CA MET A 133 -11.20 -6.57 -21.74
C MET A 133 -10.29 -7.46 -20.87
N GLY A 134 -9.14 -6.93 -20.40
CA GLY A 134 -8.22 -7.65 -19.52
C GLY A 134 -8.88 -8.07 -18.19
N ASN A 135 -9.61 -7.17 -17.55
CA ASN A 135 -10.30 -7.46 -16.30
C ASN A 135 -11.46 -8.47 -16.47
N HIS A 136 -12.19 -8.40 -17.59
CA HIS A 136 -13.25 -9.37 -17.88
C HIS A 136 -12.68 -10.78 -18.04
N THR A 137 -11.55 -10.92 -18.75
CA THR A 137 -10.85 -12.20 -18.93
C THR A 137 -10.33 -12.74 -17.60
N THR A 138 -9.72 -11.90 -16.76
CA THR A 138 -9.21 -12.28 -15.44
C THR A 138 -10.34 -12.73 -14.51
N SER A 139 -11.48 -12.03 -14.51
CA SER A 139 -12.64 -12.39 -13.67
C SER A 139 -13.30 -13.71 -14.10
N LEU A 140 -13.13 -14.12 -15.37
CA LEU A 140 -13.59 -15.42 -15.87
C LEU A 140 -12.69 -16.59 -15.44
N VAL A 141 -11.39 -16.33 -15.24
CA VAL A 141 -10.40 -17.36 -14.86
C VAL A 141 -10.44 -17.65 -13.36
N PHE A 142 -10.85 -16.65 -12.53
CA PHE A 142 -10.88 -16.77 -11.06
C PHE A 142 -12.30 -16.96 -10.48
N LYS A 143 -13.26 -17.37 -11.28
CA LYS A 143 -14.54 -17.91 -10.84
C LYS A 143 -14.43 -19.44 -10.71
#